data_2b750b14aed0e4015dbc73f26aba2a8c
#
_entry.id   2b750b14aed0e4015dbc73f26aba2a8c
#
_cell.length_a   1.000
_cell.length_b   1.000
_cell.length_c   1.000
_cell.angle_alpha   90.00
_cell.angle_beta   90.00
_cell.angle_gamma   90.00
#
_symmetry.space_group_name_H-M   'P 1'
#
loop_
_entity.id
_entity.type
_entity.pdbx_description
1 polymer ?
#
loop_
_entity_poly.entity_id
_entity_poly.type
_entity_poly.pdbx_seq_one_letter_code
_entity_poly.pdbx_strand_id
1 'polypeptide(L)'
;MKKLAFLIAALLFALPHVAQADEAEGTIVSVDEGTQSLKLDDGNTYKLPGEFDYTVIAPDMKVTVIFDVNGEDKLVTDIEKAE
;
A
#
# COMPACT_ATOMS: atom_id res chain seq x y z
N MET A 1 -36.13 7.76 -25.16
CA MET A 1 -35.38 8.29 -25.49
C MET A 1 -34.37 8.71 -24.62
N LYS A 2 -34.44 9.62 -23.84
CA LYS A 2 -33.42 10.02 -23.08
C LYS A 2 -33.09 9.04 -22.07
N LYS A 3 -33.82 8.11 -21.73
CA LYS A 3 -33.48 7.24 -20.79
C LYS A 3 -32.33 6.40 -21.13
N LEU A 4 -32.02 6.19 -22.28
CA LEU A 4 -30.89 5.42 -22.65
C LEU A 4 -29.64 5.94 -22.12
N ALA A 5 -29.52 7.18 -22.09
CA ALA A 5 -28.31 7.78 -21.63
C ALA A 5 -28.03 7.43 -20.21
N PHE A 6 -29.04 7.28 -19.43
CA PHE A 6 -28.81 6.97 -18.12
C PHE A 6 -28.26 5.64 -17.95
N LEU A 7 -28.63 4.68 -18.67
CA LEU A 7 -28.11 3.41 -18.51
C LEU A 7 -26.66 3.34 -18.79
N ILE A 8 -26.23 4.04 -19.73
CA ILE A 8 -24.84 4.03 -20.05
C ILE A 8 -24.02 4.57 -18.94
N ALA A 9 -24.50 5.58 -18.33
CA ALA A 9 -23.74 6.15 -17.25
C ALA A 9 -23.60 5.16 -16.13
N ALA A 10 -24.59 4.42 -15.89
CA ALA A 10 -24.50 3.49 -14.81
C ALA A 10 -23.47 2.45 -15.10
N LEU A 11 -23.33 2.10 -16.34
CA LEU A 11 -22.36 1.14 -16.62
C LEU A 11 -20.99 1.62 -16.33
N LEU A 12 -20.71 2.81 -16.60
CA LEU A 12 -19.43 3.35 -16.34
C LEU A 12 -19.09 3.22 -14.91
N PHE A 13 -20.03 3.41 -14.02
CA PHE A 13 -19.72 3.30 -12.72
C PHE A 13 -19.33 1.97 -12.36
N ALA A 14 -19.72 0.98 -12.94
CA ALA A 14 -19.41 -0.29 -12.55
C ALA A 14 -18.05 -0.73 -12.83
N LEU A 15 -17.36 -0.06 -13.57
CA LEU A 15 -16.12 -0.50 -13.92
C LEU A 15 -15.08 -0.45 -13.03
N PRO A 16 -14.75 0.41 -12.44
CA PRO A 16 -13.60 0.61 -11.85
C PRO A 16 -13.31 -0.04 -10.70
N HIS A 17 -13.42 -0.93 -10.31
CA HIS A 17 -13.05 -1.40 -9.22
C HIS A 17 -12.00 -2.20 -9.18
N VAL A 18 -11.02 -2.06 -9.78
CA VAL A 18 -9.98 -2.79 -9.77
C VAL A 18 -9.25 -2.62 -8.59
N ALA A 19 -8.60 -3.49 -8.12
CA ALA A 19 -7.83 -3.40 -6.99
C ALA A 19 -6.81 -2.41 -7.13
N GLN A 20 -6.60 -1.55 -6.20
CA GLN A 20 -5.63 -0.65 -6.32
C GLN A 20 -4.76 -0.71 -5.19
N ALA A 21 -3.52 -0.55 -5.22
CA ALA A 21 -2.56 -0.48 -4.15
C ALA A 21 -2.75 0.80 -3.40
N ASP A 22 -2.64 0.73 -2.11
CA ASP A 22 -2.67 1.92 -1.28
C ASP A 22 -1.27 2.42 -1.06
N GLU A 23 -1.10 3.64 -0.65
CA GLU A 23 0.19 4.22 -0.39
C GLU A 23 0.23 4.90 0.95
N ALA A 24 1.34 4.81 1.63
CA ALA A 24 1.55 5.50 2.89
C ALA A 24 2.95 6.07 2.89
N GLU A 25 3.08 7.33 3.27
CA GLU A 25 4.37 7.96 3.32
C GLU A 25 4.71 8.22 4.76
N GLY A 26 5.89 7.96 5.18
CA GLY A 26 6.28 8.20 6.54
C GLY A 26 7.72 7.85 6.79
N THR A 27 8.11 7.93 8.06
CA THR A 27 9.47 7.62 8.45
C THR A 27 9.45 6.26 9.12
N ILE A 28 10.41 5.42 8.80
CA ILE A 28 10.51 4.10 9.38
C ILE A 28 10.91 4.23 10.82
N VAL A 29 10.12 3.65 11.71
CA VAL A 29 10.43 3.66 13.12
C VAL A 29 11.22 2.43 13.48
N SER A 30 10.86 1.30 12.93
CA SER A 30 11.59 0.07 13.21
C SER A 30 11.40 -0.94 12.09
N VAL A 31 12.35 -1.85 11.98
CA VAL A 31 12.32 -2.91 10.99
C VAL A 31 12.54 -4.20 11.74
N ASP A 32 11.68 -5.19 11.53
CA ASP A 32 11.80 -6.46 12.22
C ASP A 32 11.91 -7.57 11.19
N GLU A 33 13.10 -8.10 11.02
CA GLU A 33 13.28 -9.16 10.05
C GLU A 33 12.67 -10.46 10.53
N GLY A 34 12.58 -10.66 11.82
CA GLY A 34 12.03 -11.89 12.37
C GLY A 34 10.56 -12.04 12.03
N THR A 35 9.82 -10.96 12.05
CA THR A 35 8.42 -11.01 11.68
C THR A 35 8.19 -10.50 10.27
N GLN A 36 9.25 -10.10 9.58
CA GLN A 36 9.18 -9.62 8.21
C GLN A 36 8.25 -8.44 8.13
N SER A 37 8.49 -7.43 8.93
CA SER A 37 7.62 -6.28 8.96
C SER A 37 8.37 -5.00 9.25
N LEU A 38 7.74 -3.88 8.97
CA LEU A 38 8.30 -2.60 9.35
C LEU A 38 7.18 -1.76 9.94
N LYS A 39 7.55 -0.78 10.74
CA LYS A 39 6.61 0.11 11.33
C LYS A 39 6.92 1.52 10.92
N LEU A 40 5.92 2.27 10.54
CA LEU A 40 6.09 3.66 10.18
C LEU A 40 5.62 4.55 11.33
N ASP A 41 5.97 5.81 11.23
CA ASP A 41 5.60 6.76 12.28
C ASP A 41 4.11 7.08 12.27
N ASP A 42 3.35 6.52 11.36
CA ASP A 42 1.91 6.65 11.38
C ASP A 42 1.29 5.65 12.35
N GLY A 43 2.10 4.84 12.99
CA GLY A 43 1.61 3.85 13.94
C GLY A 43 1.24 2.53 13.33
N ASN A 44 1.30 2.40 12.03
CA ASN A 44 0.92 1.16 11.37
C ASN A 44 2.09 0.26 11.11
N THR A 45 1.84 -1.03 11.11
CA THR A 45 2.85 -2.03 10.80
C THR A 45 2.53 -2.61 9.45
N TYR A 46 3.56 -2.78 8.63
CA TYR A 46 3.40 -3.26 7.27
C TYR A 46 4.19 -4.54 7.10
N LYS A 47 3.60 -5.55 6.46
CA LYS A 47 4.27 -6.82 6.27
C LYS A 47 5.07 -6.82 5.01
N LEU A 48 6.29 -7.31 5.08
CA LEU A 48 7.19 -7.32 3.94
C LEU A 48 7.17 -8.67 3.24
N PRO A 49 7.46 -8.70 1.95
CA PRO A 49 7.51 -9.98 1.24
C PRO A 49 8.63 -10.84 1.76
N GLY A 50 8.51 -12.12 1.60
CA GLY A 50 9.49 -13.04 2.12
C GLY A 50 10.87 -12.87 1.59
N GLU A 51 11.00 -12.35 0.37
CA GLU A 51 12.31 -12.20 -0.20
C GLU A 51 12.78 -10.77 -0.20
N PHE A 52 12.27 -9.97 0.68
CA PHE A 52 12.60 -8.55 0.70
C PHE A 52 14.03 -8.32 1.09
N ASP A 53 14.69 -7.35 0.47
CA ASP A 53 16.06 -7.02 0.74
C ASP A 53 16.10 -5.99 1.84
N TYR A 54 16.44 -6.40 3.07
CA TYR A 54 16.44 -5.51 4.20
C TYR A 54 17.58 -4.51 4.19
N THR A 55 18.51 -4.63 3.28
CA THR A 55 19.61 -3.68 3.26
C THR A 55 19.22 -2.34 2.66
N VAL A 56 18.05 -2.26 2.03
CA VAL A 56 17.63 -1.01 1.40
C VAL A 56 16.80 -0.13 2.32
N ILE A 57 16.47 -0.59 3.51
CA ILE A 57 15.70 0.20 4.45
C ILE A 57 16.35 0.23 5.80
N ALA A 58 16.07 1.26 6.56
CA ALA A 58 16.62 1.40 7.90
C ALA A 58 15.75 2.36 8.69
N PRO A 59 15.80 2.31 10.00
CA PRO A 59 15.06 3.26 10.82
C PRO A 59 15.48 4.68 10.46
N ASP A 60 14.55 5.57 10.61
CA ASP A 60 14.72 6.99 10.33
C ASP A 60 14.69 7.35 8.85
N MET A 61 14.51 6.38 7.96
CA MET A 61 14.42 6.67 6.57
C MET A 61 13.03 7.08 6.20
N LYS A 62 12.89 8.08 5.33
CA LYS A 62 11.59 8.46 4.86
C LYS A 62 11.27 7.68 3.62
N VAL A 63 10.13 7.05 3.58
CA VAL A 63 9.76 6.18 2.47
C VAL A 63 8.30 6.35 2.11
N THR A 64 7.96 5.94 0.91
CA THR A 64 6.59 5.75 0.50
C THR A 64 6.41 4.26 0.33
N VAL A 65 5.47 3.70 1.06
CA VAL A 65 5.20 2.27 1.03
C VAL A 65 3.96 2.04 0.21
N ILE A 66 4.05 1.14 -0.77
CA ILE A 66 2.92 0.78 -1.59
C ILE A 66 2.49 -0.59 -1.13
N PHE A 67 1.24 -0.74 -0.76
CA PHE A 67 0.80 -1.97 -0.13
C PHE A 67 -0.64 -2.32 -0.50
N ASP A 68 -0.97 -3.58 -0.32
CA ASP A 68 -2.32 -4.06 -0.50
C ASP A 68 -2.90 -4.41 0.85
N VAL A 69 -4.17 -4.16 1.04
CA VAL A 69 -4.81 -4.51 2.28
C VAL A 69 -5.49 -5.85 2.12
N ASN A 70 -5.17 -6.77 3.04
CA ASN A 70 -5.76 -8.07 2.96
C ASN A 70 -6.26 -8.39 4.36
N GLY A 71 -7.52 -8.15 4.62
CA GLY A 71 -8.06 -8.30 5.96
C GLY A 71 -7.50 -7.22 6.84
N GLU A 72 -6.78 -7.61 7.87
CA GLU A 72 -6.17 -6.64 8.73
C GLU A 72 -4.73 -6.45 8.40
N ASP A 73 -4.22 -7.10 7.40
CA ASP A 73 -2.81 -7.01 7.08
C ASP A 73 -2.57 -6.02 5.95
N LYS A 74 -1.49 -5.29 6.05
CA LYS A 74 -1.03 -4.41 5.00
C LYS A 74 0.20 -5.03 4.41
N LEU A 75 0.10 -5.53 3.20
CA LEU A 75 1.17 -6.28 2.57
C LEU A 75 1.92 -5.41 1.58
N VAL A 76 3.17 -5.18 1.85
CA VAL A 76 3.97 -4.28 1.04
C VAL A 76 4.27 -4.89 -0.31
N THR A 77 4.03 -4.14 -1.37
CA THR A 77 4.38 -4.58 -2.70
C THR A 77 5.54 -3.78 -3.25
N ASP A 78 5.81 -2.60 -2.69
CA ASP A 78 6.95 -1.80 -3.14
C ASP A 78 7.27 -0.74 -2.09
N ILE A 79 8.51 -0.31 -2.01
CA ILE A 79 8.92 0.76 -1.14
C ILE A 79 9.81 1.68 -1.94
N GLU A 80 9.53 2.98 -1.87
CA GLU A 80 10.33 3.97 -2.56
C GLU A 80 10.83 4.96 -1.56
N LYS A 81 12.06 5.44 -1.77
CA LYS A 81 12.61 6.40 -0.90
C LYS A 81 11.93 7.71 -1.13
N ALA A 82 11.43 8.33 -0.11
CA ALA A 82 10.75 9.58 -0.25
C ALA A 82 11.60 10.66 0.24
N GLU A 83 12.19 11.42 -0.53
CA GLU A 83 12.97 12.45 -0.07
C GLU A 83 12.83 13.57 -0.72
#